data_ace7b73bc14bf83dcc6bc194f482c798
#
_entry.id   ace7b73bc14bf83dcc6bc194f482c798
#
_cell.length_a   1.000
_cell.length_b   1.000
_cell.length_c   1.000
_cell.angle_alpha   90.00
_cell.angle_beta   90.00
_cell.angle_gamma   90.00
#
_symmetry.space_group_name_H-M   'P 1'
#
loop_
_entity.id
_entity.type
_entity.pdbx_description
1 polymer ?
#
loop_
_entity_poly.entity_id
_entity_poly.type
_entity_poly.pdbx_seq_one_letter_code
_entity_poly.pdbx_strand_id
1 'polypeptide(L)'
;SWRDPNNSATQFNGNDVVTFAHEGTGSIDWINFDNDDNGKLFCVRAPENGDAGTASITISLQDNRPSRPLGTEHSFELELLENDAPQFSNLGNFPNTIPAGETTEFNVDWFDPNGDVIDFSVTAYFSWLAWDSSGNITINPTDSHVGSYEISFNAGDGCYTTIVEKTFTVEE
;
A
#
# COMPACT_ATOMS: atom_id res chain seq x y z
N SER A 1 25.26 3.86 -14.26
CA SER A 1 25.39 4.67 -15.47
C SER A 1 26.19 3.88 -16.50
N TRP A 2 25.56 3.56 -17.61
CA TRP A 2 26.21 2.93 -18.75
C TRP A 2 27.12 3.97 -19.44
N ARG A 3 28.30 3.54 -19.90
CA ARG A 3 29.19 4.35 -20.69
C ARG A 3 29.49 3.61 -21.97
N ASP A 4 29.26 4.24 -23.09
CA ASP A 4 29.85 3.80 -24.38
C ASP A 4 31.37 3.91 -24.27
N PRO A 5 32.13 2.81 -24.35
CA PRO A 5 33.59 2.83 -24.22
C PRO A 5 34.29 3.61 -25.33
N ASN A 6 33.59 3.97 -26.39
CA ASN A 6 34.14 4.69 -27.53
C ASN A 6 33.73 6.17 -27.59
N ASN A 7 32.84 6.58 -26.69
CA ASN A 7 32.42 7.97 -26.54
C ASN A 7 32.78 8.46 -25.14
N SER A 8 33.59 9.49 -25.08
CA SER A 8 33.96 10.12 -23.79
C SER A 8 32.83 10.97 -23.17
N ALA A 9 31.71 11.10 -23.86
CA ALA A 9 30.53 11.76 -23.34
C ALA A 9 29.69 10.77 -22.48
N THR A 10 29.24 11.22 -21.33
CA THR A 10 28.38 10.48 -20.39
C THR A 10 26.90 10.49 -20.80
N GLN A 11 26.57 10.88 -21.99
CA GLN A 11 25.22 10.99 -22.54
C GLN A 11 25.08 10.08 -23.75
N PHE A 12 23.88 9.48 -23.89
CA PHE A 12 23.47 8.88 -25.15
C PHE A 12 23.62 9.94 -26.26
N ASN A 13 24.34 9.59 -27.25
CA ASN A 13 24.36 10.45 -28.42
C ASN A 13 23.08 10.12 -29.22
N GLY A 14 22.38 11.11 -29.75
CA GLY A 14 21.05 10.97 -30.36
C GLY A 14 20.90 9.96 -31.51
N ASN A 15 21.90 9.10 -31.71
CA ASN A 15 21.92 8.01 -32.68
C ASN A 15 21.92 6.62 -32.01
N ASP A 16 22.05 6.52 -30.67
CA ASP A 16 21.99 5.25 -29.96
C ASP A 16 20.53 4.87 -29.76
N VAL A 17 20.21 3.59 -29.88
CA VAL A 17 18.86 3.08 -29.73
C VAL A 17 18.76 2.35 -28.40
N VAL A 18 17.78 2.77 -27.58
CA VAL A 18 17.37 2.06 -26.38
C VAL A 18 16.01 1.46 -26.64
N THR A 19 15.87 0.17 -26.39
CA THR A 19 14.59 -0.51 -26.49
C THR A 19 14.23 -1.13 -25.16
N PHE A 20 12.95 -1.16 -24.87
CA PHE A 20 12.36 -1.77 -23.70
C PHE A 20 11.37 -2.83 -24.13
N ALA A 21 11.52 -4.03 -23.60
CA ALA A 21 10.60 -5.15 -23.82
C ALA A 21 10.26 -5.81 -22.49
N HIS A 22 9.06 -6.38 -22.40
CA HIS A 22 8.65 -7.17 -21.24
C HIS A 22 7.92 -8.43 -21.66
N GLU A 23 8.02 -9.45 -20.83
CA GLU A 23 7.25 -10.69 -20.88
C GLU A 23 6.83 -11.07 -19.46
N GLY A 24 5.68 -11.72 -19.27
CA GLY A 24 5.25 -12.20 -17.96
C GLY A 24 3.75 -12.23 -17.78
N THR A 25 3.30 -12.52 -16.58
CA THR A 25 1.88 -12.62 -16.19
C THR A 25 1.32 -11.32 -15.60
N GLY A 26 2.18 -10.46 -15.05
CA GLY A 26 1.79 -9.15 -14.52
C GLY A 26 1.63 -8.09 -15.60
N SER A 27 0.71 -7.16 -15.41
CA SER A 27 0.64 -5.95 -16.22
C SER A 27 1.78 -5.01 -15.86
N ILE A 28 2.37 -4.34 -16.86
CA ILE A 28 3.38 -3.31 -16.65
C ILE A 28 3.01 -1.96 -17.27
N ASP A 29 1.73 -1.73 -17.57
CA ASP A 29 1.25 -0.46 -18.13
C ASP A 29 1.34 0.70 -17.12
N TRP A 30 1.60 0.40 -15.84
CA TRP A 30 1.91 1.35 -14.79
C TRP A 30 3.38 1.83 -14.78
N ILE A 31 4.24 1.19 -15.57
CA ILE A 31 5.66 1.53 -15.76
C ILE A 31 5.89 2.05 -17.17
N ASN A 32 6.75 3.04 -17.33
CA ASN A 32 7.25 3.50 -18.61
C ASN A 32 8.76 3.72 -18.54
N PHE A 33 9.38 3.64 -19.71
CA PHE A 33 10.79 3.89 -19.89
C PHE A 33 10.99 5.19 -20.66
N ASP A 34 11.71 6.13 -20.06
CA ASP A 34 12.07 7.38 -20.71
C ASP A 34 13.27 7.14 -21.63
N ASN A 35 13.02 7.25 -22.93
CA ASN A 35 14.04 7.16 -23.98
C ASN A 35 14.88 8.42 -24.11
N ASP A 36 14.44 9.51 -23.48
CA ASP A 36 15.18 10.76 -23.51
C ASP A 36 16.48 10.61 -22.70
N ASP A 37 17.42 11.40 -22.93
CA ASP A 37 18.81 11.56 -22.48
C ASP A 37 19.34 10.71 -21.30
N ASN A 38 18.49 10.09 -20.46
CA ASN A 38 18.91 9.43 -19.21
C ASN A 38 18.49 7.96 -19.03
N GLY A 39 17.66 7.39 -19.90
CA GLY A 39 17.22 6.00 -19.81
C GLY A 39 16.62 5.67 -18.43
N LYS A 40 15.62 6.43 -18.01
CA LYS A 40 15.01 6.31 -16.69
C LYS A 40 13.74 5.47 -16.77
N LEU A 41 13.66 4.47 -15.89
CA LEU A 41 12.40 3.76 -15.60
C LEU A 41 11.60 4.57 -14.58
N PHE A 42 10.32 4.79 -14.82
CA PHE A 42 9.46 5.54 -13.91
C PHE A 42 8.01 5.02 -13.92
N CYS A 43 7.31 5.22 -12.81
CA CYS A 43 5.90 4.88 -12.71
C CYS A 43 5.04 5.99 -13.33
N VAL A 44 4.14 5.63 -14.22
CA VAL A 44 3.14 6.54 -14.82
C VAL A 44 1.84 6.61 -14.04
N ARG A 45 1.55 5.56 -13.25
CA ARG A 45 0.48 5.49 -12.27
C ARG A 45 0.91 4.60 -11.10
N ALA A 46 0.19 4.64 -10.00
CA ALA A 46 0.34 3.63 -8.95
C ALA A 46 -0.10 2.25 -9.49
N PRO A 47 0.61 1.16 -9.16
CA PRO A 47 0.13 -0.18 -9.47
C PRO A 47 -1.11 -0.52 -8.65
N GLU A 48 -1.95 -1.39 -9.18
CA GLU A 48 -3.18 -1.90 -8.55
C GLU A 48 -3.09 -3.43 -8.46
N ASN A 49 -3.97 -4.07 -7.68
CA ASN A 49 -3.95 -5.54 -7.54
C ASN A 49 -4.11 -6.28 -8.89
N GLY A 50 -4.80 -5.68 -9.84
CA GLY A 50 -4.91 -6.23 -11.20
C GLY A 50 -3.60 -6.26 -12.01
N ASP A 51 -2.55 -5.58 -11.53
CA ASP A 51 -1.20 -5.59 -12.12
C ASP A 51 -0.31 -6.67 -11.51
N ALA A 52 -0.75 -7.32 -10.41
CA ALA A 52 0.04 -8.30 -9.68
C ALA A 52 0.51 -9.45 -10.58
N GLY A 53 1.71 -9.91 -10.33
CA GLY A 53 2.36 -10.97 -11.10
C GLY A 53 3.85 -10.69 -11.31
N THR A 54 4.47 -11.55 -12.12
CA THR A 54 5.90 -11.44 -12.44
C THR A 54 6.08 -10.96 -13.87
N ALA A 55 6.91 -9.96 -14.08
CA ALA A 55 7.31 -9.46 -15.38
C ALA A 55 8.84 -9.55 -15.54
N SER A 56 9.31 -10.15 -16.63
CA SER A 56 10.69 -10.09 -17.04
C SER A 56 10.89 -8.86 -17.91
N ILE A 57 11.75 -7.97 -17.47
CA ILE A 57 12.04 -6.68 -18.15
C ILE A 57 13.40 -6.77 -18.79
N THR A 58 13.48 -6.51 -20.08
CA THR A 58 14.74 -6.47 -20.83
C THR A 58 14.97 -5.07 -21.37
N ILE A 59 16.11 -4.52 -21.06
CA ILE A 59 16.60 -3.26 -21.59
C ILE A 59 17.75 -3.55 -22.55
N SER A 60 17.58 -3.20 -23.81
CA SER A 60 18.59 -3.38 -24.85
C SER A 60 19.14 -2.02 -25.26
N LEU A 61 20.46 -1.93 -25.31
CA LEU A 61 21.21 -0.77 -25.75
C LEU A 61 21.93 -1.12 -27.02
N GLN A 62 21.80 -0.32 -28.09
CA GLN A 62 22.47 -0.53 -29.33
C GLN A 62 23.07 0.79 -29.86
N ASP A 63 24.36 0.78 -30.21
CA ASP A 63 24.95 1.88 -30.93
C ASP A 63 24.51 1.88 -32.43
N ASN A 64 24.35 3.05 -32.97
CA ASN A 64 23.89 3.20 -34.38
C ASN A 64 25.07 3.26 -35.36
N ARG A 65 26.03 2.35 -35.26
CA ARG A 65 27.16 2.30 -36.21
C ARG A 65 26.75 1.57 -37.49
N PRO A 66 26.90 2.20 -38.68
CA PRO A 66 26.41 1.62 -39.94
C PRO A 66 27.04 0.29 -40.31
N SER A 67 28.26 0.00 -39.86
CA SER A 67 29.02 -1.16 -40.31
C SER A 67 29.22 -2.27 -39.26
N ARG A 68 29.03 -2.00 -37.96
CA ARG A 68 29.12 -2.97 -36.87
C ARG A 68 28.41 -2.43 -35.63
N PRO A 69 27.07 -2.52 -35.54
CA PRO A 69 26.38 -2.12 -34.33
C PRO A 69 26.82 -3.01 -33.16
N LEU A 70 27.19 -2.40 -32.04
CA LEU A 70 27.47 -3.08 -30.80
C LEU A 70 26.24 -2.88 -29.88
N GLY A 71 25.72 -3.97 -29.35
CA GLY A 71 24.61 -3.95 -28.45
C GLY A 71 24.92 -4.70 -27.17
N THR A 72 24.19 -4.38 -26.12
CA THR A 72 24.12 -5.14 -24.87
C THR A 72 22.70 -5.17 -24.35
N GLU A 73 22.36 -6.24 -23.69
CA GLU A 73 21.04 -6.44 -23.05
C GLU A 73 21.22 -6.69 -21.58
N HIS A 74 20.29 -6.22 -20.79
CA HIS A 74 20.16 -6.52 -19.38
C HIS A 74 18.73 -6.86 -19.05
N SER A 75 18.50 -8.04 -18.49
CA SER A 75 17.19 -8.50 -18.06
C SER A 75 17.15 -8.61 -16.54
N PHE A 76 15.99 -8.28 -15.99
CA PHE A 76 15.68 -8.50 -14.56
C PHE A 76 14.20 -8.85 -14.40
N GLU A 77 13.88 -9.50 -13.31
CA GLU A 77 12.50 -9.81 -12.94
C GLU A 77 11.97 -8.76 -11.97
N LEU A 78 10.75 -8.36 -12.18
CA LEU A 78 9.95 -7.52 -11.29
C LEU A 78 8.73 -8.33 -10.87
N GLU A 79 8.57 -8.55 -9.57
CA GLU A 79 7.38 -9.16 -8.99
C GLU A 79 6.58 -8.07 -8.28
N LEU A 80 5.30 -7.98 -8.62
CA LEU A 80 4.33 -7.17 -7.92
C LEU A 80 3.37 -8.11 -7.19
N LEU A 81 3.35 -7.98 -5.86
CA LEU A 81 2.45 -8.75 -5.00
C LEU A 81 1.09 -8.05 -4.88
N GLU A 82 0.03 -8.84 -4.73
CA GLU A 82 -1.28 -8.30 -4.36
C GLU A 82 -1.22 -7.71 -2.94
N ASN A 83 -1.96 -6.64 -2.74
CA ASN A 83 -2.17 -6.05 -1.42
C ASN A 83 -3.53 -6.49 -0.90
N ASP A 84 -3.54 -7.10 0.27
CA ASP A 84 -4.74 -7.47 1.01
C ASP A 84 -5.11 -6.37 2.01
N ALA A 85 -6.40 -6.18 2.27
CA ALA A 85 -6.86 -5.20 3.24
C ALA A 85 -6.52 -5.62 4.69
N PRO A 86 -6.26 -4.66 5.59
CA PRO A 86 -6.10 -4.92 7.02
C PRO A 86 -7.29 -5.65 7.63
N GLN A 87 -7.06 -6.43 8.65
CA GLN A 87 -8.07 -7.23 9.35
C GLN A 87 -8.05 -6.98 10.86
N PHE A 88 -9.24 -6.94 11.45
CA PHE A 88 -9.40 -6.95 12.90
C PHE A 88 -9.52 -8.38 13.42
N SER A 89 -8.77 -8.73 14.46
CA SER A 89 -8.73 -10.09 14.99
C SER A 89 -9.62 -10.33 16.19
N ASN A 90 -9.97 -9.29 16.97
CA ASN A 90 -10.64 -9.46 18.25
C ASN A 90 -11.96 -8.66 18.45
N LEU A 91 -12.42 -7.90 17.45
CA LEU A 91 -13.66 -7.13 17.58
C LEU A 91 -14.92 -7.98 17.82
N GLY A 92 -14.85 -9.30 17.63
CA GLY A 92 -15.90 -10.23 18.07
C GLY A 92 -16.10 -10.22 19.59
N ASN A 93 -15.09 -9.83 20.37
CA ASN A 93 -15.11 -9.78 21.84
C ASN A 93 -15.44 -8.36 22.37
N PHE A 94 -15.67 -7.39 21.49
CA PHE A 94 -16.07 -6.06 21.94
C PHE A 94 -17.37 -6.14 22.75
N PRO A 95 -17.48 -5.50 23.93
CA PRO A 95 -18.63 -5.65 24.82
C PRO A 95 -19.92 -5.14 24.15
N ASN A 96 -20.98 -5.94 24.23
CA ASN A 96 -22.32 -5.54 23.77
C ASN A 96 -23.06 -4.69 24.80
N THR A 97 -22.63 -4.79 26.07
CA THR A 97 -23.22 -4.06 27.20
C THR A 97 -22.13 -3.45 28.05
N ILE A 98 -22.28 -2.20 28.43
CA ILE A 98 -21.34 -1.42 29.24
C ILE A 98 -22.10 -0.82 30.43
N PRO A 99 -21.65 -1.07 31.69
CA PRO A 99 -22.28 -0.51 32.85
C PRO A 99 -22.11 1.02 32.93
N ALA A 100 -23.19 1.73 33.27
CA ALA A 100 -23.11 3.13 33.60
C ALA A 100 -22.35 3.35 34.91
N GLY A 101 -21.57 4.42 35.00
CA GLY A 101 -20.75 4.74 36.18
C GLY A 101 -19.47 3.92 36.33
N GLU A 102 -19.21 2.96 35.47
CA GLU A 102 -17.96 2.18 35.44
C GLU A 102 -17.11 2.49 34.22
N THR A 103 -15.80 2.32 34.36
CA THR A 103 -14.86 2.43 33.23
C THR A 103 -14.67 1.07 32.57
N THR A 104 -14.95 0.97 31.29
CA THR A 104 -14.69 -0.22 30.49
C THR A 104 -13.50 0.03 29.60
N GLU A 105 -12.53 -0.87 29.62
CA GLU A 105 -11.34 -0.84 28.76
C GLU A 105 -11.38 -2.01 27.77
N PHE A 106 -11.00 -1.76 26.53
CA PHE A 106 -10.87 -2.77 25.49
C PHE A 106 -9.66 -2.44 24.63
N ASN A 107 -8.83 -3.42 24.32
CA ASN A 107 -7.74 -3.25 23.36
C ASN A 107 -8.14 -3.89 22.04
N VAL A 108 -8.10 -3.11 20.96
CA VAL A 108 -8.38 -3.56 19.60
C VAL A 108 -7.10 -4.12 18.99
N ASP A 109 -7.19 -5.34 18.47
CA ASP A 109 -6.09 -5.97 17.74
C ASP A 109 -6.40 -6.04 16.24
N TRP A 110 -5.40 -5.75 15.43
CA TRP A 110 -5.46 -5.83 13.99
C TRP A 110 -4.15 -6.38 13.42
N PHE A 111 -4.19 -6.79 12.19
CA PHE A 111 -3.02 -7.19 11.42
C PHE A 111 -3.24 -6.94 9.93
N ASP A 112 -2.14 -6.82 9.19
CA ASP A 112 -2.13 -6.79 7.75
C ASP A 112 -1.55 -8.12 7.22
N PRO A 113 -2.21 -8.80 6.24
CA PRO A 113 -1.71 -10.05 5.69
C PRO A 113 -0.37 -9.90 4.94
N ASN A 114 -0.09 -8.72 4.39
CA ASN A 114 1.15 -8.41 3.68
C ASN A 114 2.23 -7.85 4.63
N GLY A 115 1.85 -7.47 5.85
CA GLY A 115 2.73 -6.88 6.85
C GLY A 115 2.90 -5.37 6.70
N ASP A 116 1.96 -4.71 6.04
CA ASP A 116 1.97 -3.26 5.85
C ASP A 116 1.67 -2.50 7.14
N VAL A 117 2.09 -1.24 7.17
CA VAL A 117 1.85 -0.37 8.32
C VAL A 117 0.40 0.08 8.33
N ILE A 118 -0.30 -0.20 9.42
CA ILE A 118 -1.71 0.12 9.58
C ILE A 118 -1.89 1.44 10.34
N ASP A 119 -2.70 2.33 9.77
CA ASP A 119 -3.25 3.51 10.42
C ASP A 119 -4.62 3.16 11.02
N PHE A 120 -4.68 3.13 12.36
CA PHE A 120 -5.89 2.81 13.12
C PHE A 120 -6.59 4.08 13.59
N SER A 121 -7.91 4.11 13.47
CA SER A 121 -8.74 5.17 14.01
C SER A 121 -10.12 4.68 14.43
N VAL A 122 -10.76 5.46 15.31
CA VAL A 122 -12.11 5.22 15.79
C VAL A 122 -13.00 6.42 15.49
N THR A 123 -14.19 6.16 14.97
CA THR A 123 -15.23 7.16 14.79
C THR A 123 -16.36 6.90 15.80
N ALA A 124 -16.55 7.85 16.70
CA ALA A 124 -17.62 7.85 17.69
C ALA A 124 -18.10 9.28 17.93
N TYR A 125 -19.41 9.46 18.14
CA TYR A 125 -20.03 10.79 18.30
C TYR A 125 -20.37 11.13 19.76
N PHE A 126 -19.59 10.55 20.70
CA PHE A 126 -19.79 10.77 22.14
C PHE A 126 -18.46 11.02 22.85
N SER A 127 -18.42 11.98 23.78
CA SER A 127 -17.20 12.49 24.40
C SER A 127 -16.68 11.67 25.59
N TRP A 128 -17.42 10.63 25.99
CA TRP A 128 -17.06 9.75 27.10
C TRP A 128 -16.35 8.46 26.63
N LEU A 129 -15.92 8.44 25.38
CA LEU A 129 -15.02 7.45 24.80
C LEU A 129 -13.69 8.14 24.45
N ALA A 130 -12.61 7.51 24.84
CA ALA A 130 -11.24 7.87 24.41
C ALA A 130 -10.59 6.66 23.76
N TRP A 131 -9.67 6.94 22.83
CA TRP A 131 -8.90 5.91 22.16
C TRP A 131 -7.50 6.45 21.79
N ASP A 132 -6.56 5.54 21.53
CA ASP A 132 -5.23 5.88 21.02
C ASP A 132 -4.86 5.03 19.77
N SER A 133 -3.77 5.41 19.12
CA SER A 133 -3.25 4.72 17.93
C SER A 133 -2.69 3.32 18.20
N SER A 134 -2.60 2.90 19.45
CA SER A 134 -2.21 1.55 19.87
C SER A 134 -3.41 0.63 20.08
N GLY A 135 -4.64 1.11 19.81
CA GLY A 135 -5.87 0.34 19.93
C GLY A 135 -6.50 0.33 21.31
N ASN A 136 -5.98 1.09 22.27
CA ASN A 136 -6.58 1.18 23.59
C ASN A 136 -7.86 2.03 23.52
N ILE A 137 -8.98 1.45 23.90
CA ILE A 137 -10.29 2.10 23.99
C ILE A 137 -10.66 2.19 25.45
N THR A 138 -11.03 3.38 25.92
CA THR A 138 -11.57 3.60 27.26
C THR A 138 -12.96 4.22 27.15
N ILE A 139 -13.96 3.59 27.72
CA ILE A 139 -15.36 4.00 27.69
C ILE A 139 -15.81 4.27 29.13
N ASN A 140 -16.26 5.49 29.40
CA ASN A 140 -16.60 5.94 30.75
C ASN A 140 -17.96 6.64 30.79
N PRO A 141 -19.06 5.91 30.61
CA PRO A 141 -20.41 6.45 30.59
C PRO A 141 -20.90 6.75 32.03
N THR A 142 -21.87 7.63 32.14
CA THR A 142 -22.62 7.88 33.37
C THR A 142 -24.10 7.42 33.21
N ASP A 143 -24.89 7.42 34.26
CA ASP A 143 -26.32 7.08 34.24
C ASP A 143 -27.12 7.91 33.20
N SER A 144 -26.67 9.13 32.93
CA SER A 144 -27.27 9.98 31.89
C SER A 144 -27.03 9.49 30.46
N HIS A 145 -26.14 8.49 30.27
CA HIS A 145 -25.79 7.91 29.00
C HIS A 145 -26.41 6.54 28.74
N VAL A 146 -27.39 6.13 29.58
CA VAL A 146 -28.12 4.88 29.34
C VAL A 146 -28.82 4.91 27.98
N GLY A 147 -28.54 3.88 27.14
CA GLY A 147 -29.06 3.81 25.77
C GLY A 147 -28.13 3.03 24.82
N SER A 148 -28.51 2.99 23.55
CA SER A 148 -27.75 2.28 22.50
C SER A 148 -26.89 3.24 21.72
N TYR A 149 -25.66 2.79 21.39
CA TYR A 149 -24.63 3.56 20.71
C TYR A 149 -23.99 2.73 19.60
N GLU A 150 -23.44 3.45 18.61
CA GLU A 150 -22.65 2.87 17.52
C GLU A 150 -21.25 3.46 17.53
N ILE A 151 -20.28 2.62 17.20
CA ILE A 151 -18.86 2.96 17.07
C ILE A 151 -18.31 2.28 15.82
N SER A 152 -17.51 3.01 15.04
CA SER A 152 -16.80 2.47 13.86
C SER A 152 -15.31 2.38 14.14
N PHE A 153 -14.73 1.22 13.89
CA PHE A 153 -13.30 0.97 13.91
C PHE A 153 -12.77 0.96 12.47
N ASN A 154 -11.72 1.71 12.22
CA ASN A 154 -11.14 1.85 10.90
C ASN A 154 -9.66 1.44 10.95
N ALA A 155 -9.24 0.61 10.02
CA ALA A 155 -7.84 0.19 9.83
C ALA A 155 -7.47 0.36 8.35
N GLY A 156 -6.49 1.19 8.04
CA GLY A 156 -6.05 1.48 6.68
C GLY A 156 -4.56 1.24 6.51
N ASP A 157 -4.14 0.64 5.39
CA ASP A 157 -2.76 0.39 4.99
C ASP A 157 -2.21 1.42 3.99
N GLY A 158 -3.02 2.41 3.65
CA GLY A 158 -2.71 3.42 2.62
C GLY A 158 -3.28 3.09 1.23
N CYS A 159 -3.65 1.82 0.98
CA CYS A 159 -4.33 1.36 -0.25
C CYS A 159 -5.78 1.00 0.03
N TYR A 160 -6.03 0.22 1.08
CA TYR A 160 -7.35 -0.22 1.51
C TYR A 160 -7.66 0.23 2.92
N THR A 161 -8.95 0.26 3.21
CA THR A 161 -9.45 0.53 4.57
C THR A 161 -10.53 -0.47 4.92
N THR A 162 -10.33 -1.17 6.02
CA THR A 162 -11.35 -2.03 6.63
C THR A 162 -12.09 -1.24 7.69
N ILE A 163 -13.42 -1.22 7.59
CA ILE A 163 -14.33 -0.55 8.54
C ILE A 163 -15.21 -1.61 9.18
N VAL A 164 -15.27 -1.62 10.51
CA VAL A 164 -16.16 -2.48 11.28
C VAL A 164 -16.98 -1.66 12.23
N GLU A 165 -18.31 -1.71 12.07
CA GLU A 165 -19.27 -1.07 12.96
C GLU A 165 -19.69 -2.01 14.07
N LYS A 166 -19.79 -1.48 15.29
CA LYS A 166 -20.28 -2.18 16.47
C LYS A 166 -21.33 -1.34 17.16
N THR A 167 -22.38 -2.01 17.60
CA THR A 167 -23.38 -1.43 18.50
C THR A 167 -23.21 -1.99 19.89
N PHE A 168 -23.40 -1.15 20.90
CA PHE A 168 -23.42 -1.55 22.30
C PHE A 168 -24.49 -0.78 23.07
N THR A 169 -24.88 -1.28 24.23
CA THR A 169 -25.86 -0.64 25.10
C THR A 169 -25.20 -0.25 26.42
N VAL A 170 -25.42 0.97 26.86
CA VAL A 170 -25.11 1.40 28.24
C VAL A 170 -26.30 1.09 29.10
N GLU A 171 -26.11 0.35 30.21
CA GLU A 171 -27.14 -0.09 31.17
C GLU A 171 -26.77 0.40 32.58
N GLU A 172 -27.81 0.53 33.45
CA GLU A 172 -27.64 0.84 34.88
C GLU A 172 -26.95 -0.30 35.64
#